data_1daf9667a991949ffd566696861a0122
#
_entry.id   1daf9667a991949ffd566696861a0122
#
_cell.length_a   1.000
_cell.length_b   1.000
_cell.length_c   1.000
_cell.angle_alpha   90.00
_cell.angle_beta   90.00
_cell.angle_gamma   90.00
#
_symmetry.space_group_name_H-M   'P 1'
#
loop_
_entity.id
_entity.type
_entity.pdbx_description
1 polymer ?
#
loop_
_entity_poly.entity_id
_entity_poly.type
_entity_poly.pdbx_seq_one_letter_code
_entity_poly.pdbx_strand_id
1 'polypeptide(L)'
;MTIERTSRRTTKITTDVGLTVSYNGVYNVYVNVYGRHWNKTAGLCGTFNGDENDDLLIRNNTYTRSVLEFGNSWKTQESCPDAPPSILPCDRYPENSDLAKQNCSLLKTYPFNQCNVSVDPNNGHIENCEFDVCGCTNNPVACLCEAYAAYAEECSRYGIPIQWSSLSEFQQCGMSE
;
A
#
# COMPACT_ATOMS: atom_id res chain seq x y z
N MET A 1 10.17 21.40 10.60
CA MET A 1 10.25 20.00 10.10
C MET A 1 10.96 19.15 11.13
N THR A 2 10.36 18.04 11.55
CA THR A 2 10.94 17.07 12.49
C THR A 2 11.13 15.71 11.81
N ILE A 3 12.19 15.00 12.20
CA ILE A 3 12.46 13.63 11.75
C ILE A 3 12.59 12.77 13.01
N GLU A 4 11.76 11.76 13.11
CA GLU A 4 11.69 10.89 14.27
C GLU A 4 11.84 9.42 13.83
N ARG A 5 12.52 8.63 14.67
CA ARG A 5 12.53 7.17 14.53
C ARG A 5 11.47 6.59 15.46
N THR A 6 10.33 6.19 14.93
CA THR A 6 9.19 5.72 15.72
C THR A 6 9.29 4.23 16.10
N SER A 7 10.12 3.47 15.37
CA SER A 7 10.48 2.09 15.71
C SER A 7 11.90 1.77 15.23
N ARG A 8 12.36 0.53 15.40
CA ARG A 8 13.68 0.10 14.90
C ARG A 8 13.89 0.38 13.41
N ARG A 9 12.83 0.32 12.60
CA ARG A 9 12.89 0.49 11.15
C ARG A 9 12.13 1.71 10.65
N THR A 10 11.07 2.15 11.36
CA THR A 10 10.19 3.21 10.88
C THR A 10 10.78 4.58 11.14
N THR A 11 10.94 5.35 10.09
CA THR A 11 11.28 6.77 10.13
C THR A 11 10.06 7.59 9.74
N LYS A 12 9.75 8.61 10.54
CA LYS A 12 8.65 9.54 10.35
C LYS A 12 9.18 10.97 10.17
N ILE A 13 8.72 11.62 9.12
CA ILE A 13 9.00 13.03 8.83
C ILE A 13 7.71 13.80 8.98
N THR A 14 7.72 14.84 9.83
CA THR A 14 6.58 15.74 10.00
C THR A 14 6.98 17.15 9.60
N THR A 15 6.13 17.81 8.82
CA THR A 15 6.35 19.16 8.32
C THR A 15 5.38 20.16 8.94
N ASP A 16 5.76 21.42 8.98
CA ASP A 16 4.95 22.53 9.52
C ASP A 16 3.72 22.81 8.62
N VAL A 17 3.78 22.37 7.36
CA VAL A 17 2.67 22.49 6.42
C VAL A 17 1.60 21.39 6.59
N GLY A 18 1.78 20.47 7.55
CA GLY A 18 0.80 19.41 7.84
C GLY A 18 0.90 18.21 6.91
N LEU A 19 2.07 17.97 6.36
CA LEU A 19 2.44 16.74 5.68
C LEU A 19 3.24 15.86 6.64
N THR A 20 2.87 14.59 6.72
CA THR A 20 3.64 13.57 7.43
C THR A 20 3.93 12.42 6.48
N VAL A 21 5.19 12.00 6.43
CA VAL A 21 5.63 10.84 5.65
C VAL A 21 6.25 9.84 6.63
N SER A 22 5.81 8.60 6.59
CA SER A 22 6.39 7.49 7.36
C SER A 22 6.87 6.40 6.41
N TYR A 23 8.07 5.89 6.66
CA TYR A 23 8.67 4.79 5.89
C TYR A 23 9.10 3.67 6.84
N ASN A 24 8.65 2.45 6.60
CA ASN A 24 8.96 1.31 7.47
C ASN A 24 10.35 0.71 7.27
N GLY A 25 11.18 1.31 6.41
CA GLY A 25 12.54 0.84 6.14
C GLY A 25 12.63 -0.34 5.17
N VAL A 26 11.50 -0.83 4.64
CA VAL A 26 11.43 -1.98 3.72
C VAL A 26 10.67 -1.59 2.45
N TYR A 27 9.35 -1.59 2.48
CA TYR A 27 8.52 -1.36 1.28
C TYR A 27 7.45 -0.29 1.47
N ASN A 28 6.94 -0.06 2.70
CA ASN A 28 5.75 0.74 2.92
C ASN A 28 6.09 2.21 3.18
N VAL A 29 5.50 3.08 2.39
CA VAL A 29 5.54 4.55 2.58
C VAL A 29 4.12 5.02 2.82
N TYR A 30 3.90 5.70 3.93
CA TYR A 30 2.61 6.30 4.28
C TYR A 30 2.72 7.81 4.19
N VAL A 31 1.83 8.43 3.41
CA VAL A 31 1.74 9.87 3.24
C VAL A 31 0.44 10.37 3.83
N ASN A 32 0.51 11.23 4.82
CA ASN A 32 -0.67 11.77 5.48
C ASN A 32 -0.66 13.30 5.39
N VAL A 33 -1.80 13.88 5.08
CA VAL A 33 -2.00 15.33 5.02
C VAL A 33 -3.16 15.74 5.92
N TYR A 34 -3.09 16.94 6.50
CA TYR A 34 -4.19 17.45 7.32
C TYR A 34 -5.39 17.85 6.46
N GLY A 35 -6.61 17.78 7.03
CA GLY A 35 -7.85 18.12 6.36
C GLY A 35 -7.91 19.52 5.72
N ARG A 36 -7.07 20.46 6.16
CA ARG A 36 -6.91 21.78 5.52
C ARG A 36 -6.42 21.72 4.06
N HIS A 37 -5.87 20.57 3.65
CA HIS A 37 -5.43 20.27 2.28
C HIS A 37 -6.52 19.58 1.44
N TRP A 38 -7.73 19.47 1.99
CA TRP A 38 -8.88 18.93 1.27
C TRP A 38 -9.05 19.61 -0.08
N ASN A 39 -9.13 18.83 -1.15
CA ASN A 39 -9.22 19.27 -2.55
C ASN A 39 -8.10 20.25 -2.97
N LYS A 40 -6.90 20.09 -2.41
CA LYS A 40 -5.71 20.93 -2.71
C LYS A 40 -4.46 20.12 -2.98
N THR A 41 -4.62 18.83 -3.26
CA THR A 41 -3.53 17.94 -3.63
C THR A 41 -3.64 17.55 -5.08
N ALA A 42 -2.56 17.10 -5.67
CA ALA A 42 -2.49 16.54 -7.01
C ALA A 42 -1.27 15.63 -7.09
N GLY A 43 -1.21 14.79 -8.09
CA GLY A 43 -0.09 13.87 -8.30
C GLY A 43 -0.45 12.44 -7.98
N LEU A 44 0.56 11.60 -7.79
CA LEU A 44 0.40 10.16 -7.60
C LEU A 44 -0.45 9.74 -6.38
N CYS A 45 -0.66 10.65 -5.43
CA CYS A 45 -1.51 10.42 -4.25
C CYS A 45 -2.95 10.93 -4.42
N GLY A 46 -3.34 11.35 -5.62
CA GLY A 46 -4.71 11.81 -5.92
C GLY A 46 -5.02 13.23 -5.44
N THR A 47 -6.29 13.57 -5.47
CA THR A 47 -6.82 14.93 -5.28
C THR A 47 -7.24 15.22 -3.84
N PHE A 48 -7.36 14.19 -2.99
CA PHE A 48 -7.82 14.29 -1.60
C PHE A 48 -9.15 15.04 -1.45
N ASN A 49 -10.15 14.68 -2.25
CA ASN A 49 -11.48 15.28 -2.24
C ASN A 49 -12.62 14.29 -1.91
N GLY A 50 -12.30 13.00 -1.71
CA GLY A 50 -13.25 11.93 -1.45
C GLY A 50 -13.94 11.38 -2.70
N ASP A 51 -13.49 11.75 -3.89
CA ASP A 51 -13.95 11.21 -5.18
C ASP A 51 -12.81 10.44 -5.85
N GLU A 52 -12.86 9.11 -5.81
CA GLU A 52 -11.87 8.24 -6.43
C GLU A 52 -11.84 8.32 -7.96
N ASN A 53 -12.93 8.82 -8.57
CA ASN A 53 -13.01 8.89 -10.03
C ASN A 53 -12.09 9.94 -10.65
N ASP A 54 -11.64 10.92 -9.86
CA ASP A 54 -10.75 11.98 -10.33
C ASP A 54 -9.30 11.84 -9.83
N ASP A 55 -8.98 10.78 -9.11
CA ASP A 55 -7.63 10.55 -8.60
C ASP A 55 -6.61 10.23 -9.70
N LEU A 56 -7.06 9.73 -10.88
CA LEU A 56 -6.18 9.46 -12.02
C LEU A 56 -6.05 10.68 -12.97
N LEU A 57 -5.88 11.86 -12.40
CA LEU A 57 -5.66 13.10 -13.15
C LEU A 57 -4.18 13.18 -13.57
N ILE A 58 -3.92 13.16 -14.87
CA ILE A 58 -2.56 13.29 -15.41
C ILE A 58 -2.07 14.74 -15.35
N ARG A 59 -0.77 14.93 -15.50
CA ARG A 59 -0.11 16.24 -15.30
C ARG A 59 -0.69 17.39 -16.12
N ASN A 60 -1.31 17.13 -17.26
CA ASN A 60 -1.97 18.14 -18.10
C ASN A 60 -3.43 18.43 -17.70
N ASN A 61 -3.88 17.95 -16.53
CA ASN A 61 -5.24 18.07 -16.03
C ASN A 61 -6.30 17.31 -16.86
N THR A 62 -5.91 16.23 -17.54
CA THR A 62 -6.83 15.34 -18.25
C THR A 62 -6.99 14.05 -17.44
N TYR A 63 -8.19 13.47 -17.42
CA TYR A 63 -8.42 12.17 -16.80
C TYR A 63 -7.99 11.03 -17.70
N THR A 64 -7.42 10.03 -17.11
CA THR A 64 -7.14 8.75 -17.76
C THR A 64 -7.73 7.59 -16.96
N ARG A 65 -7.97 6.47 -17.63
CA ARG A 65 -8.29 5.18 -16.98
C ARG A 65 -7.09 4.24 -16.95
N SER A 66 -5.97 4.68 -17.51
CA SER A 66 -4.74 3.92 -17.56
C SER A 66 -3.83 4.31 -16.41
N VAL A 67 -3.67 3.41 -15.43
CA VAL A 67 -2.70 3.59 -14.33
C VAL A 67 -1.28 3.81 -14.87
N LEU A 68 -0.96 3.16 -15.99
CA LEU A 68 0.33 3.28 -16.65
C LEU A 68 0.54 4.70 -17.20
N GLU A 69 -0.44 5.22 -17.94
CA GLU A 69 -0.41 6.60 -18.46
C GLU A 69 -0.35 7.61 -17.31
N PHE A 70 -1.15 7.39 -16.28
CA PHE A 70 -1.15 8.21 -15.07
C PHE A 70 0.24 8.25 -14.43
N GLY A 71 0.83 7.10 -14.11
CA GLY A 71 2.15 7.03 -13.50
C GLY A 71 3.24 7.67 -14.37
N ASN A 72 3.25 7.38 -15.67
CA ASN A 72 4.21 7.94 -16.59
C ASN A 72 4.09 9.47 -16.72
N SER A 73 2.89 10.03 -16.61
CA SER A 73 2.68 11.49 -16.67
C SER A 73 3.32 12.24 -15.51
N TRP A 74 3.51 11.58 -14.37
CA TRP A 74 4.07 12.18 -13.15
C TRP A 74 5.57 11.94 -12.97
N LYS A 75 6.27 11.41 -13.99
CA LYS A 75 7.73 11.31 -13.95
C LYS A 75 8.35 12.67 -13.67
N THR A 76 9.31 12.70 -12.77
CA THR A 76 10.06 13.92 -12.43
C THR A 76 11.24 14.15 -13.35
N GLN A 77 11.69 13.12 -14.05
CA GLN A 77 12.79 13.15 -15.00
C GLN A 77 12.34 12.56 -16.34
N GLU A 78 12.25 13.40 -17.35
CA GLU A 78 11.77 13.00 -18.70
C GLU A 78 12.63 11.95 -19.38
N SER A 79 13.94 11.91 -19.09
CA SER A 79 14.87 10.91 -19.61
C SER A 79 14.64 9.50 -19.06
N CYS A 80 13.87 9.33 -17.97
CA CYS A 80 13.47 8.02 -17.53
C CYS A 80 12.53 7.39 -18.55
N PRO A 81 12.75 6.12 -18.95
CA PRO A 81 11.83 5.44 -19.86
C PRO A 81 10.44 5.33 -19.24
N ASP A 82 9.42 5.28 -20.09
CA ASP A 82 8.08 4.94 -19.64
C ASP A 82 8.05 3.51 -19.13
N ALA A 83 7.26 3.28 -18.09
CA ALA A 83 7.01 1.92 -17.65
C ALA A 83 6.31 1.16 -18.79
N PRO A 84 6.80 -0.05 -19.15
CA PRO A 84 6.14 -0.86 -20.17
C PRO A 84 4.78 -1.34 -19.69
N PRO A 85 3.86 -1.73 -20.60
CA PRO A 85 2.66 -2.44 -20.21
C PRO A 85 3.07 -3.66 -19.37
N SER A 86 2.63 -3.69 -18.10
CA SER A 86 3.01 -4.78 -17.20
C SER A 86 2.16 -6.01 -17.48
N ILE A 87 2.81 -7.15 -17.62
CA ILE A 87 2.18 -8.46 -17.38
C ILE A 87 1.94 -8.51 -15.88
N LEU A 88 0.73 -8.86 -15.46
CA LEU A 88 0.42 -9.01 -14.04
C LEU A 88 1.44 -9.96 -13.39
N PRO A 89 1.96 -9.66 -12.21
CA PRO A 89 2.97 -10.49 -11.58
C PRO A 89 2.58 -11.96 -11.46
N CYS A 90 1.31 -12.27 -11.17
CA CYS A 90 0.83 -13.64 -11.08
C CYS A 90 0.82 -14.38 -12.44
N ASP A 91 0.68 -13.66 -13.55
CA ASP A 91 0.79 -14.23 -14.89
C ASP A 91 2.26 -14.45 -15.27
N ARG A 92 3.15 -13.60 -14.76
CA ARG A 92 4.58 -13.67 -15.00
C ARG A 92 5.28 -14.74 -14.13
N TYR A 93 4.77 -14.94 -12.92
CA TYR A 93 5.30 -15.87 -11.91
C TYR A 93 4.17 -16.75 -11.37
N PRO A 94 3.63 -17.67 -12.20
CA PRO A 94 2.47 -18.48 -11.85
C PRO A 94 2.73 -19.41 -10.65
N GLU A 95 4.01 -19.73 -10.36
CA GLU A 95 4.40 -20.51 -9.20
C GLU A 95 4.03 -19.87 -7.86
N ASN A 96 3.91 -18.53 -7.81
CA ASN A 96 3.52 -17.80 -6.61
C ASN A 96 1.99 -17.60 -6.52
N SER A 97 1.24 -17.88 -7.58
CA SER A 97 -0.18 -17.55 -7.68
C SER A 97 -1.05 -18.25 -6.62
N ASP A 98 -0.80 -19.55 -6.38
CA ASP A 98 -1.56 -20.31 -5.39
C ASP A 98 -1.27 -19.84 -3.97
N LEU A 99 0.00 -19.57 -3.66
CA LEU A 99 0.40 -18.99 -2.38
C LEU A 99 -0.26 -17.64 -2.16
N ALA A 100 -0.23 -16.76 -3.16
CA ALA A 100 -0.83 -15.44 -3.10
C ALA A 100 -2.34 -15.52 -2.83
N LYS A 101 -3.09 -16.24 -3.66
CA LYS A 101 -4.55 -16.35 -3.55
C LYS A 101 -5.01 -16.95 -2.22
N GLN A 102 -4.36 -18.05 -1.78
CA GLN A 102 -4.74 -18.71 -0.53
C GLN A 102 -4.47 -17.79 0.67
N ASN A 103 -3.29 -17.21 0.75
CA ASN A 103 -2.90 -16.47 1.93
C ASN A 103 -3.44 -15.02 1.94
N CYS A 104 -3.51 -14.33 0.81
CA CYS A 104 -4.13 -13.00 0.78
C CYS A 104 -5.63 -13.04 1.12
N SER A 105 -6.32 -14.15 0.85
CA SER A 105 -7.71 -14.34 1.28
C SER A 105 -7.90 -14.36 2.81
N LEU A 106 -6.83 -14.63 3.58
CA LEU A 106 -6.87 -14.60 5.05
C LEU A 106 -7.19 -13.20 5.61
N LEU A 107 -7.01 -12.13 4.83
CA LEU A 107 -7.48 -10.79 5.20
C LEU A 107 -9.00 -10.73 5.46
N LYS A 108 -9.77 -11.71 4.97
CA LYS A 108 -11.21 -11.84 5.24
C LYS A 108 -11.53 -12.64 6.51
N THR A 109 -10.53 -13.28 7.11
CA THR A 109 -10.71 -14.19 8.23
C THR A 109 -10.21 -13.59 9.54
N TYR A 110 -10.44 -14.28 10.66
CA TYR A 110 -9.86 -13.88 11.93
C TYR A 110 -8.32 -13.94 11.87
N PRO A 111 -7.60 -12.93 12.40
CA PRO A 111 -8.10 -11.79 13.19
C PRO A 111 -8.47 -10.55 12.36
N PHE A 112 -8.16 -10.52 11.07
CA PHE A 112 -8.31 -9.34 10.21
C PHE A 112 -9.76 -8.92 9.98
N ASN A 113 -10.68 -9.88 9.99
CA ASN A 113 -12.11 -9.63 9.78
C ASN A 113 -12.75 -8.70 10.83
N GLN A 114 -12.09 -8.45 11.94
CA GLN A 114 -12.53 -7.49 12.95
C GLN A 114 -12.58 -6.05 12.41
N CYS A 115 -11.82 -5.79 11.34
CA CYS A 115 -11.71 -4.48 10.71
C CYS A 115 -12.58 -4.32 9.44
N ASN A 116 -13.12 -5.40 8.90
CA ASN A 116 -13.76 -5.41 7.57
C ASN A 116 -14.91 -4.41 7.38
N VAL A 117 -15.54 -3.98 8.47
CA VAL A 117 -16.61 -2.97 8.42
C VAL A 117 -16.03 -1.57 8.14
N SER A 118 -14.82 -1.29 8.62
CA SER A 118 -14.17 0.01 8.48
C SER A 118 -13.20 0.05 7.29
N VAL A 119 -12.57 -1.09 7.01
CA VAL A 119 -11.62 -1.27 5.91
C VAL A 119 -12.00 -2.56 5.19
N ASP A 120 -12.70 -2.45 4.06
CA ASP A 120 -13.08 -3.61 3.27
C ASP A 120 -11.84 -4.22 2.60
N PRO A 121 -11.46 -5.47 2.91
CA PRO A 121 -10.31 -6.11 2.29
C PRO A 121 -10.47 -6.32 0.78
N ASN A 122 -11.71 -6.32 0.25
CA ASN A 122 -11.96 -6.41 -1.19
C ASN A 122 -11.72 -5.07 -1.92
N ASN A 123 -11.61 -3.97 -1.21
CA ASN A 123 -11.33 -2.67 -1.81
C ASN A 123 -9.81 -2.51 -2.05
N GLY A 124 -9.28 -3.33 -2.94
CA GLY A 124 -7.88 -3.29 -3.39
C GLY A 124 -6.87 -4.00 -2.47
N HIS A 125 -7.15 -4.25 -1.19
CA HIS A 125 -6.15 -4.81 -0.27
C HIS A 125 -5.75 -6.24 -0.63
N ILE A 126 -6.70 -7.08 -1.00
CA ILE A 126 -6.43 -8.47 -1.44
C ILE A 126 -5.70 -8.46 -2.77
N GLU A 127 -6.15 -7.65 -3.73
CA GLU A 127 -5.54 -7.52 -5.04
C GLU A 127 -4.09 -7.02 -4.94
N ASN A 128 -3.84 -6.01 -4.09
CA ASN A 128 -2.50 -5.50 -3.83
C ASN A 128 -1.61 -6.56 -3.17
N CYS A 129 -2.15 -7.29 -2.19
CA CYS A 129 -1.43 -8.40 -1.55
C CYS A 129 -1.04 -9.46 -2.59
N GLU A 130 -1.98 -9.90 -3.45
CA GLU A 130 -1.71 -10.89 -4.49
C GLU A 130 -0.65 -10.38 -5.49
N PHE A 131 -0.77 -9.11 -5.89
CA PHE A 131 0.19 -8.46 -6.77
C PHE A 131 1.60 -8.47 -6.17
N ASP A 132 1.74 -8.05 -4.92
CA ASP A 132 3.02 -7.96 -4.23
C ASP A 132 3.64 -9.34 -4.00
N VAL A 133 2.85 -10.31 -3.53
CA VAL A 133 3.31 -11.68 -3.28
C VAL A 133 3.76 -12.36 -4.57
N CYS A 134 2.99 -12.22 -5.66
CA CYS A 134 3.37 -12.76 -6.95
C CYS A 134 4.64 -12.12 -7.51
N GLY A 135 4.80 -10.80 -7.34
CA GLY A 135 5.97 -10.05 -7.81
C GLY A 135 7.23 -10.27 -6.98
N CYS A 136 7.08 -10.83 -5.80
CA CYS A 136 8.18 -11.03 -4.84
C CYS A 136 8.94 -12.33 -5.09
N THR A 137 9.85 -12.31 -6.06
CA THR A 137 10.55 -13.52 -6.52
C THR A 137 11.56 -14.08 -5.51
N ASN A 138 12.09 -13.25 -4.61
CA ASN A 138 13.15 -13.69 -3.68
C ASN A 138 12.57 -14.31 -2.39
N ASN A 139 11.50 -13.75 -1.85
CA ASN A 139 10.87 -14.23 -0.62
C ASN A 139 9.37 -13.86 -0.59
N PRO A 140 8.50 -14.60 -1.28
CA PRO A 140 7.06 -14.32 -1.33
C PRO A 140 6.40 -14.26 0.06
N VAL A 141 6.89 -15.06 1.02
CA VAL A 141 6.38 -15.06 2.40
C VAL A 141 6.68 -13.73 3.10
N ALA A 142 7.86 -13.15 2.91
CA ALA A 142 8.16 -11.84 3.49
C ALA A 142 7.24 -10.75 2.93
N CYS A 143 6.96 -10.76 1.62
CA CYS A 143 6.03 -9.81 1.01
C CYS A 143 4.59 -10.02 1.49
N LEU A 144 4.17 -11.26 1.72
CA LEU A 144 2.90 -11.58 2.35
C LEU A 144 2.79 -10.99 3.76
N CYS A 145 3.84 -11.12 4.57
CA CYS A 145 3.87 -10.55 5.91
C CYS A 145 3.79 -9.02 5.91
N GLU A 146 4.44 -8.37 4.95
CA GLU A 146 4.33 -6.91 4.77
C GLU A 146 2.91 -6.50 4.35
N ALA A 147 2.23 -7.29 3.50
CA ALA A 147 0.84 -7.03 3.13
C ALA A 147 -0.11 -7.15 4.34
N TYR A 148 0.08 -8.14 5.19
CA TYR A 148 -0.69 -8.26 6.45
C TYR A 148 -0.42 -7.09 7.39
N ALA A 149 0.84 -6.68 7.54
CA ALA A 149 1.22 -5.54 8.35
C ALA A 149 0.61 -4.24 7.81
N ALA A 150 0.60 -4.04 6.51
CA ALA A 150 0.00 -2.86 5.87
C ALA A 150 -1.52 -2.79 6.12
N TYR A 151 -2.24 -3.91 6.00
CA TYR A 151 -3.67 -3.97 6.30
C TYR A 151 -3.95 -3.72 7.79
N ALA A 152 -3.17 -4.33 8.70
CA ALA A 152 -3.30 -4.11 10.13
C ALA A 152 -3.01 -2.65 10.53
N GLU A 153 -2.04 -2.01 9.90
CA GLU A 153 -1.74 -0.58 10.09
C GLU A 153 -2.92 0.30 9.65
N GLU A 154 -3.53 -0.01 8.51
CA GLU A 154 -4.71 0.72 8.05
C GLU A 154 -5.88 0.56 9.04
N CYS A 155 -6.14 -0.65 9.52
CA CYS A 155 -7.13 -0.91 10.57
C CYS A 155 -6.85 -0.10 11.85
N SER A 156 -5.59 -0.01 12.25
CA SER A 156 -5.16 0.75 13.42
C SER A 156 -5.50 2.25 13.31
N ARG A 157 -5.45 2.82 12.10
CA ARG A 157 -5.84 4.21 11.83
C ARG A 157 -7.32 4.48 12.07
N TYR A 158 -8.16 3.44 11.90
CA TYR A 158 -9.58 3.46 12.25
C TYR A 158 -9.84 3.10 13.72
N GLY A 159 -8.78 2.99 14.55
CA GLY A 159 -8.90 2.66 15.97
C GLY A 159 -9.12 1.17 16.25
N ILE A 160 -8.85 0.29 15.29
CA ILE A 160 -9.02 -1.17 15.39
C ILE A 160 -7.65 -1.85 15.25
N PRO A 161 -6.83 -1.87 16.31
CA PRO A 161 -5.53 -2.54 16.27
C PRO A 161 -5.70 -4.06 16.20
N ILE A 162 -5.13 -4.69 15.17
CA ILE A 162 -5.20 -6.13 14.94
C ILE A 162 -3.95 -6.82 15.50
N GLN A 163 -4.14 -7.73 16.45
CA GLN A 163 -3.07 -8.57 17.00
C GLN A 163 -3.02 -9.87 16.20
N TRP A 164 -2.15 -9.94 15.19
CA TRP A 164 -2.11 -11.06 14.24
C TRP A 164 -0.80 -11.85 14.28
N SER A 165 0.35 -11.19 14.43
CA SER A 165 1.68 -11.81 14.29
C SER A 165 2.01 -12.88 15.33
N SER A 166 1.32 -12.88 16.48
CA SER A 166 1.48 -13.88 17.55
C SER A 166 0.66 -15.16 17.33
N LEU A 167 -0.25 -15.18 16.37
CA LEU A 167 -1.10 -16.34 16.11
C LEU A 167 -0.33 -17.41 15.31
N SER A 168 -0.63 -18.69 15.57
CA SER A 168 0.05 -19.84 14.98
C SER A 168 0.03 -19.84 13.44
N GLU A 169 -1.05 -19.32 12.86
CA GLU A 169 -1.24 -19.22 11.40
C GLU A 169 -0.27 -18.22 10.75
N PHE A 170 0.26 -17.27 11.53
CA PHE A 170 1.12 -16.19 11.05
C PHE A 170 2.55 -16.27 11.62
N GLN A 171 2.92 -17.39 12.26
CA GLN A 171 4.26 -17.55 12.88
C GLN A 171 5.41 -17.32 11.91
N GLN A 172 5.23 -17.64 10.64
CA GLN A 172 6.21 -17.36 9.60
C GLN A 172 6.54 -15.86 9.46
N CYS A 173 5.66 -14.98 9.95
CA CYS A 173 5.84 -13.52 9.96
C CYS A 173 6.46 -13.00 11.27
N GLY A 174 6.52 -13.78 12.32
CA GLY A 174 6.96 -13.36 13.65
C GLY A 174 8.48 -13.20 13.81
N MET A 175 9.29 -13.50 12.80
CA MET A 175 10.76 -13.40 12.85
C MET A 175 11.32 -12.14 12.19
N SER A 176 10.49 -11.18 11.82
CA SER A 176 10.91 -9.94 11.12
C SER A 176 10.86 -8.67 11.98
N GLU A 177 10.76 -8.80 13.30
CA GLU A 177 10.88 -7.65 14.22
C GLU A 177 12.33 -7.23 14.53
#